data_1e3c6ae47f1a1c57567a247f3cf76494
#
_entry.id   1e3c6ae47f1a1c57567a247f3cf76494
#
_cell.length_a   1.000
_cell.length_b   1.000
_cell.length_c   1.000
_cell.angle_alpha   90.00
_cell.angle_beta   90.00
_cell.angle_gamma   90.00
#
_symmetry.space_group_name_H-M   'P 1'
#
loop_
_entity.id
_entity.type
_entity.pdbx_description
1 polymer ?
#
loop_
_entity_poly.entity_id
_entity_poly.type
_entity_poly.pdbx_seq_one_letter_code
_entity_poly.pdbx_strand_id
1 'polypeptide(L)'
;EISLGLVGSEMCIRDSKKTGTTVLLVSHSMEDIAKYANRVLVMSNKKIAMYDTVEKVFARAPELLELGLSVPQVTKIFLKLREMGVDVPADVYTIPYAVKTLLEAKRRRDAGESLVLPRSAARKGGAV
;
A
#
# COMPACT_ATOMS: atom_id res chain seq x y z
N GLU A 1 17.34 3.49 24.07
CA GLU A 1 16.67 2.35 24.71
C GLU A 1 15.56 1.86 23.79
N ILE A 2 15.75 0.67 23.19
CA ILE A 2 14.78 0.05 22.28
C ILE A 2 13.81 -0.74 23.15
N SER A 3 12.62 -0.21 23.39
CA SER A 3 11.57 -0.92 24.11
C SER A 3 10.82 -1.84 23.14
N LEU A 4 11.05 -3.14 23.26
CA LEU A 4 10.30 -4.21 22.62
C LEU A 4 9.04 -4.51 23.44
N GLY A 5 7.92 -3.85 23.12
CA GLY A 5 6.64 -4.12 23.76
C GLY A 5 5.48 -4.00 22.78
N LEU A 6 4.87 -5.14 22.43
CA LEU A 6 3.81 -5.27 21.41
C LEU A 6 2.44 -4.64 21.78
N VAL A 7 2.27 -4.12 22.99
CA VAL A 7 0.98 -3.54 23.45
C VAL A 7 1.05 -2.01 23.60
N GLY A 8 2.21 -1.41 23.50
CA GLY A 8 2.41 0.05 23.64
C GLY A 8 2.87 0.77 22.35
N SER A 9 3.16 0.04 21.28
CA SER A 9 3.82 0.60 20.10
C SER A 9 2.98 1.64 19.36
N GLU A 10 1.67 1.47 19.26
CA GLU A 10 0.80 2.46 18.63
C GLU A 10 0.76 3.79 19.38
N MET A 11 0.77 3.73 20.69
CA MET A 11 0.75 4.90 21.58
C MET A 11 2.08 5.63 21.54
N CYS A 12 3.20 4.89 21.58
CA CYS A 12 4.55 5.44 21.46
C CYS A 12 4.81 6.12 20.11
N ILE A 13 4.36 5.51 19.00
CA ILE A 13 4.52 6.09 17.65
C ILE A 13 3.69 7.37 17.49
N ARG A 14 2.47 7.41 18.06
CA ARG A 14 1.64 8.63 18.06
C ARG A 14 2.25 9.77 18.86
N ASP A 15 2.80 9.47 20.02
CA ASP A 15 3.42 10.48 20.89
C ASP A 15 4.73 10.98 20.28
N SER A 16 5.51 10.14 19.65
CA SER A 16 6.72 10.53 18.92
C SER A 16 6.44 11.51 17.77
N LYS A 17 5.31 11.38 17.08
CA LYS A 17 4.89 12.35 16.06
C LYS A 17 4.59 13.73 16.65
N LYS A 18 4.09 13.80 17.88
CA LYS A 18 3.83 15.08 18.58
C LYS A 18 5.11 15.74 19.10
N THR A 19 6.10 14.94 19.47
CA THR A 19 7.39 15.43 20.02
C THR A 19 8.45 15.69 18.95
N GLY A 20 8.15 15.43 17.67
CA GLY A 20 9.11 15.60 16.57
C GLY A 20 10.24 14.56 16.56
N THR A 21 10.10 13.48 17.30
CA THR A 21 11.10 12.42 17.39
C THR A 21 11.08 11.55 16.14
N THR A 22 12.26 11.23 15.60
CA THR A 22 12.38 10.27 14.51
C THR A 22 12.25 8.84 15.04
N VAL A 23 11.35 8.05 14.46
CA VAL A 23 11.11 6.65 14.80
C VAL A 23 11.55 5.76 13.64
N LEU A 24 12.39 4.78 13.93
CA LEU A 24 12.72 3.71 13.01
C LEU A 24 11.86 2.49 13.36
N LEU A 25 10.92 2.16 12.48
CA LEU A 25 10.04 1.00 12.62
C LEU A 25 10.55 -0.14 11.73
N VAL A 26 10.86 -1.27 12.33
CA VAL A 26 11.12 -2.53 11.61
C VAL A 26 9.92 -3.45 11.83
N SER A 27 9.22 -3.79 10.77
CA SER A 27 8.03 -4.62 10.82
C SER A 27 7.91 -5.48 9.56
N HIS A 28 7.26 -6.62 9.69
CA HIS A 28 6.77 -7.43 8.57
C HIS A 28 5.26 -7.25 8.33
N SER A 29 4.61 -6.43 9.15
CA SER A 29 3.21 -6.01 8.95
C SER A 29 3.15 -4.84 7.98
N MET A 30 2.67 -5.09 6.78
CA MET A 30 2.54 -4.06 5.74
C MET A 30 1.46 -3.03 6.11
N GLU A 31 0.47 -3.44 6.88
CA GLU A 31 -0.58 -2.59 7.42
C GLU A 31 -0.02 -1.55 8.40
N ASP A 32 0.89 -1.96 9.29
CA ASP A 32 1.53 -1.05 10.25
C ASP A 32 2.44 -0.05 9.53
N ILE A 33 3.21 -0.52 8.56
CA ILE A 33 4.06 0.34 7.73
C ILE A 33 3.18 1.34 6.97
N ALA A 34 2.09 0.91 6.35
CA ALA A 34 1.17 1.77 5.62
C ALA A 34 0.50 2.83 6.52
N LYS A 35 0.27 2.51 7.80
CA LYS A 35 -0.40 3.37 8.76
C LYS A 35 0.53 4.39 9.44
N TYR A 36 1.75 3.99 9.73
CA TYR A 36 2.64 4.75 10.61
C TYR A 36 3.85 5.37 9.93
N ALA A 37 4.39 4.74 8.88
CA ALA A 37 5.60 5.22 8.24
C ALA A 37 5.32 6.40 7.29
N ASN A 38 6.31 7.30 7.19
CA ASN A 38 6.34 8.35 6.17
C ASN A 38 7.18 7.91 4.97
N ARG A 39 8.26 7.18 5.24
CA ARG A 39 9.17 6.64 4.24
C ARG A 39 9.43 5.17 4.53
N VAL A 40 9.67 4.40 3.49
CA VAL A 40 9.92 2.96 3.56
C VAL A 40 11.25 2.65 2.89
N LEU A 41 12.08 1.91 3.59
CA LEU A 41 13.28 1.30 3.05
C LEU A 41 13.03 -0.21 2.92
N VAL A 42 13.08 -0.71 1.71
CA VAL A 42 12.91 -2.12 1.38
C VAL A 42 14.28 -2.74 1.14
N MET A 43 14.57 -3.81 1.85
CA MET A 43 15.79 -4.58 1.66
C MET A 43 15.48 -5.93 1.02
N SER A 44 16.26 -6.32 0.03
CA SER A 44 16.24 -7.63 -0.58
C SER A 44 17.64 -8.04 -0.99
N ASN A 45 17.99 -9.32 -0.83
CA ASN A 45 19.29 -9.85 -1.17
C ASN A 45 20.48 -9.05 -0.62
N LYS A 46 20.38 -8.61 0.65
CA LYS A 46 21.41 -7.79 1.35
C LYS A 46 21.67 -6.42 0.71
N LYS A 47 20.75 -5.91 -0.11
CA LYS A 47 20.83 -4.61 -0.77
C LYS A 47 19.54 -3.83 -0.54
N ILE A 48 19.63 -2.52 -0.66
CA ILE A 48 18.46 -1.65 -0.68
C ILE A 48 17.81 -1.82 -2.05
N ALA A 49 16.60 -2.38 -2.07
CA ALA A 49 15.81 -2.55 -3.27
C ALA A 49 14.98 -1.30 -3.60
N MET A 50 14.41 -0.66 -2.57
CA MET A 50 13.63 0.58 -2.71
C MET A 50 13.84 1.48 -1.50
N TYR A 51 13.79 2.79 -1.72
CA TYR A 51 13.72 3.79 -0.64
C TYR A 51 12.96 5.02 -1.12
N ASP A 52 11.73 5.16 -0.67
CA ASP A 52 10.86 6.30 -1.04
C ASP A 52 9.75 6.52 0.00
N THR A 53 8.80 7.41 -0.32
CA THR A 53 7.59 7.59 0.48
C THR A 53 6.73 6.32 0.44
N VAL A 54 5.88 6.15 1.45
CA VAL A 54 4.97 5.00 1.58
C VAL A 54 4.13 4.83 0.31
N GLU A 55 3.56 5.94 -0.21
CA GLU A 55 2.71 5.92 -1.41
C GLU A 55 3.47 5.35 -2.61
N LYS A 56 4.68 5.86 -2.87
CA LYS A 56 5.48 5.45 -4.02
C LYS A 56 5.96 4.02 -3.94
N VAL A 57 6.28 3.55 -2.72
CA VAL A 57 6.70 2.15 -2.52
C VAL A 57 5.51 1.22 -2.75
N PHE A 58 4.33 1.51 -2.18
CA PHE A 58 3.15 0.65 -2.39
C PHE A 58 2.50 0.80 -3.77
N ALA A 59 2.72 1.92 -4.48
CA ALA A 59 2.36 2.01 -5.90
C ALA A 59 3.12 1.00 -6.79
N ARG A 60 4.29 0.53 -6.31
CA ARG A 60 5.10 -0.53 -6.94
C ARG A 60 4.78 -1.91 -6.35
N ALA A 61 3.53 -2.16 -5.96
CA ALA A 61 3.10 -3.41 -5.35
C ALA A 61 3.48 -4.69 -6.14
N PRO A 62 3.39 -4.74 -7.49
CA PRO A 62 3.86 -5.89 -8.24
C PRO A 62 5.34 -6.20 -8.01
N GLU A 63 6.21 -5.19 -7.99
CA GLU A 63 7.65 -5.37 -7.74
C GLU A 63 7.93 -5.86 -6.31
N LEU A 64 7.16 -5.38 -5.32
CA LEU A 64 7.26 -5.88 -3.93
C LEU A 64 6.92 -7.37 -3.86
N LEU A 65 5.89 -7.82 -4.57
CA LEU A 65 5.50 -9.22 -4.64
C LEU A 65 6.58 -10.08 -5.33
N GLU A 66 7.20 -9.59 -6.41
CA GLU A 66 8.34 -10.25 -7.08
C GLU A 66 9.55 -10.40 -6.17
N LEU A 67 9.78 -9.44 -5.26
CA LEU A 67 10.81 -9.52 -4.23
C LEU A 67 10.46 -10.49 -3.08
N GLY A 68 9.31 -11.17 -3.15
CA GLY A 68 8.81 -12.08 -2.12
C GLY A 68 8.23 -11.37 -0.90
N LEU A 69 7.97 -10.07 -0.99
CA LEU A 69 7.38 -9.30 0.08
C LEU A 69 5.85 -9.29 -0.04
N SER A 70 5.19 -9.06 1.08
CA SER A 70 3.74 -8.86 1.08
C SER A 70 3.39 -7.40 0.78
N VAL A 71 2.11 -7.16 0.49
CA VAL A 71 1.51 -5.82 0.39
C VAL A 71 0.25 -5.80 1.24
N PRO A 72 -0.26 -4.61 1.65
CA PRO A 72 -1.50 -4.52 2.42
C PRO A 72 -2.65 -5.28 1.76
N GLN A 73 -3.55 -5.85 2.56
CA GLN A 73 -4.68 -6.64 2.06
C GLN A 73 -5.55 -5.84 1.07
N VAL A 74 -5.79 -4.57 1.37
CA VAL A 74 -6.55 -3.68 0.47
C VAL A 74 -5.87 -3.54 -0.88
N THR A 75 -4.54 -3.46 -0.93
CA THR A 75 -3.78 -3.40 -2.19
C THR A 75 -3.99 -4.66 -3.01
N LYS A 76 -3.96 -5.85 -2.40
CA LYS A 76 -4.23 -7.12 -3.08
C LYS A 76 -5.63 -7.16 -3.70
N ILE A 77 -6.63 -6.66 -2.98
CA ILE A 77 -8.02 -6.57 -3.47
C ILE A 77 -8.08 -5.68 -4.70
N PHE A 78 -7.47 -4.49 -4.67
CA PHE A 78 -7.49 -3.55 -5.80
C PHE A 78 -6.71 -4.07 -7.01
N LEU A 79 -5.57 -4.74 -6.81
CA LEU A 79 -4.87 -5.43 -7.88
C LEU A 79 -5.77 -6.50 -8.52
N LYS A 80 -6.49 -7.28 -7.70
CA LYS A 80 -7.42 -8.30 -8.21
C LYS A 80 -8.59 -7.71 -8.99
N LEU A 81 -9.16 -6.60 -8.51
CA LEU A 81 -10.21 -5.88 -9.24
C LEU A 81 -9.71 -5.42 -10.62
N ARG A 82 -8.47 -4.92 -10.70
CA ARG A 82 -7.85 -4.54 -11.98
C ARG A 82 -7.64 -5.73 -12.92
N GLU A 83 -7.18 -6.87 -12.39
CA GLU A 83 -7.08 -8.11 -13.18
C GLU A 83 -8.44 -8.54 -13.75
N MET A 84 -9.52 -8.31 -13.01
CA MET A 84 -10.90 -8.54 -13.47
C MET A 84 -11.39 -7.48 -14.46
N GLY A 85 -10.58 -6.48 -14.78
CA GLY A 85 -10.90 -5.43 -15.74
C GLY A 85 -11.63 -4.22 -15.15
N VAL A 86 -11.69 -4.09 -13.82
CA VAL A 86 -12.32 -2.93 -13.16
C VAL A 86 -11.35 -1.75 -13.14
N ASP A 87 -11.82 -0.57 -13.56
CA ASP A 87 -11.04 0.67 -13.58
C ASP A 87 -10.98 1.29 -12.18
N VAL A 88 -10.01 0.81 -11.40
CA VAL A 88 -9.67 1.32 -10.06
C VAL A 88 -8.16 1.57 -9.96
N PRO A 89 -7.70 2.50 -9.10
CA PRO A 89 -6.27 2.74 -8.88
C PRO A 89 -5.55 1.50 -8.35
N ALA A 90 -4.27 1.35 -8.68
CA ALA A 90 -3.43 0.26 -8.18
C ALA A 90 -2.68 0.61 -6.89
N ASP A 91 -2.64 1.89 -6.54
CA ASP A 91 -1.87 2.47 -5.43
C ASP A 91 -2.67 2.59 -4.13
N VAL A 92 -3.76 1.86 -4.00
CA VAL A 92 -4.59 1.85 -2.78
C VAL A 92 -3.93 0.97 -1.72
N TYR A 93 -3.47 1.57 -0.64
CA TYR A 93 -2.72 0.88 0.43
C TYR A 93 -3.29 1.09 1.84
N THR A 94 -4.34 1.91 2.01
CA THR A 94 -5.02 2.10 3.30
C THR A 94 -6.53 1.88 3.17
N ILE A 95 -7.16 1.45 4.28
CA ILE A 95 -8.61 1.22 4.32
C ILE A 95 -9.41 2.51 4.04
N PRO A 96 -9.10 3.68 4.64
CA PRO A 96 -9.83 4.91 4.32
C PRO A 96 -9.76 5.29 2.84
N TYR A 97 -8.58 5.12 2.22
CA TYR A 97 -8.40 5.37 0.78
C TYR A 97 -9.20 4.37 -0.06
N ALA A 98 -9.20 3.09 0.31
CA ALA A 98 -9.99 2.06 -0.35
C ALA A 98 -11.50 2.38 -0.33
N VAL A 99 -12.03 2.75 0.84
CA VAL A 99 -13.45 3.12 0.99
C VAL A 99 -13.81 4.31 0.10
N LYS A 100 -12.99 5.38 0.13
CA LYS A 100 -13.20 6.55 -0.72
C LYS A 100 -13.24 6.17 -2.19
N THR A 101 -12.26 5.41 -2.65
CA THR A 101 -12.12 4.98 -4.05
C THR A 101 -13.30 4.11 -4.49
N LEU A 102 -13.76 3.17 -3.65
CA LEU A 102 -14.92 2.34 -3.97
C LEU A 102 -16.22 3.14 -4.02
N LEU A 103 -16.40 4.11 -3.14
CA LEU A 103 -17.57 5.01 -3.18
C LEU A 103 -17.56 5.88 -4.44
N GLU A 104 -16.41 6.38 -4.87
CA GLU A 104 -16.26 7.12 -6.13
C GLU A 104 -16.55 6.22 -7.34
N ALA A 105 -16.01 5.00 -7.36
CA ALA A 105 -16.30 4.02 -8.42
C ALA A 105 -17.80 3.68 -8.47
N LYS A 106 -18.46 3.50 -7.31
CA LYS A 106 -19.90 3.28 -7.26
C LYS A 106 -20.67 4.45 -7.85
N ARG A 107 -20.33 5.70 -7.48
CA ARG A 107 -20.99 6.91 -8.04
C ARG A 107 -20.83 6.99 -9.54
N ARG A 108 -19.63 6.73 -10.09
CA ARG A 108 -19.37 6.71 -11.53
C ARG A 108 -20.27 5.67 -12.23
N ARG A 109 -20.35 4.46 -11.67
CA ARG A 109 -21.23 3.41 -12.20
C ARG A 109 -22.70 3.82 -12.18
N ASP A 110 -23.17 4.39 -11.07
CA ASP A 110 -24.57 4.81 -10.91
C ASP A 110 -24.90 6.02 -11.82
N ALA A 111 -23.88 6.79 -12.25
CA ALA A 111 -23.97 7.84 -13.27
C ALA A 111 -23.91 7.29 -14.73
N GLY A 112 -23.77 5.97 -14.92
CA GLY A 112 -23.71 5.35 -16.24
C GLY A 112 -22.32 5.36 -16.87
N GLU A 113 -21.25 5.69 -16.14
CA GLU A 113 -19.88 5.60 -16.61
C GLU A 113 -19.41 4.15 -16.65
N SER A 114 -18.64 3.79 -17.69
CA SER A 114 -18.02 2.47 -17.77
C SER A 114 -16.84 2.37 -16.79
N LEU A 115 -16.90 1.39 -15.91
CA LEU A 115 -15.81 1.03 -14.99
C LEU A 115 -14.89 -0.07 -15.56
N VAL A 116 -14.89 -0.27 -16.87
CA VAL A 116 -14.08 -1.30 -17.53
C VAL A 116 -12.77 -0.67 -17.99
N LEU A 117 -11.64 -1.22 -17.53
CA LEU A 117 -10.32 -0.84 -18.01
C LEU A 117 -10.22 -1.07 -19.52
N PRO A 118 -9.68 -0.10 -20.29
CA PRO A 118 -9.38 -0.33 -21.69
C PRO A 118 -8.41 -1.52 -21.83
N ARG A 119 -8.67 -2.40 -22.79
CA ARG A 119 -7.90 -3.66 -23.01
C ARG A 119 -6.38 -3.47 -23.11
N SER A 120 -5.93 -2.28 -23.46
CA SER A 120 -4.49 -1.93 -23.50
C SER A 120 -3.83 -1.80 -22.13
N ALA A 121 -4.60 -1.50 -21.09
CA ALA A 121 -4.07 -1.31 -19.73
C ALA A 121 -4.04 -2.62 -18.92
N ALA A 122 -4.87 -3.61 -19.26
CA ALA A 122 -4.93 -4.89 -18.57
C ALA A 122 -3.71 -5.79 -18.84
N ARG A 123 -2.95 -5.54 -19.92
CA ARG A 123 -1.78 -6.38 -20.31
C ARG A 123 -0.44 -5.99 -19.69
N LYS A 124 -0.35 -4.89 -18.93
CA LYS A 124 0.91 -4.46 -18.28
C LYS A 124 1.15 -5.01 -16.87
N GLY A 125 0.24 -5.84 -16.35
CA GLY A 125 0.37 -6.46 -15.04
C GLY A 125 0.53 -7.98 -15.06
N GLY A 126 0.74 -8.58 -16.22
CA GLY A 126 0.84 -10.03 -16.35
C GLY A 126 1.85 -10.42 -17.41
N ALA A 127 3.11 -10.38 -17.07
CA ALA A 127 4.14 -11.09 -17.82
C ALA A 127 5.14 -11.68 -16.81
N VAL A 128 5.01 -12.99 -16.68
CA VAL A 128 5.87 -14.02 -16.10
C VAL A 128 5.80 -14.13 -14.59
#